data_cce4c9cbd68d466c7a0b2a2eafbd8742
#
_entry.id   cce4c9cbd68d466c7a0b2a2eafbd8742
#
_cell.length_a   1.000
_cell.length_b   1.000
_cell.length_c   1.000
_cell.angle_alpha   90.00
_cell.angle_beta   90.00
_cell.angle_gamma   90.00
#
_symmetry.space_group_name_H-M   'P 1'
#
loop_
_entity.id
_entity.type
_entity.pdbx_description
1 polymer ?
#
loop_
_entity_poly.entity_id
_entity_poly.type
_entity_poly.pdbx_seq_one_letter_code
_entity_poly.pdbx_strand_id
1 'polypeptide(L)'
;MKLSEIIKNLDAKVVNASDLDKEIVGGYCGDFLSVVMGKAPENGGWFTIMNNQNVAAVASLTEVGVIIICDGVEPDPYLDKKVRDIGLDLIITPYPVFEAVKKSGL
;
A
#
# COMPACT_ATOMS: atom_id res chain seq x y z
N MET A 1 -1.41 10.66 -9.54
CA MET A 1 -2.06 9.51 -10.20
C MET A 1 -3.20 9.01 -9.34
N LYS A 2 -4.36 8.75 -9.90
CA LYS A 2 -5.52 8.31 -9.12
C LYS A 2 -5.34 6.89 -8.61
N LEU A 3 -5.85 6.61 -7.41
CA LEU A 3 -5.82 5.27 -6.84
C LEU A 3 -6.47 4.24 -7.77
N SER A 4 -7.59 4.61 -8.42
CA SER A 4 -8.27 3.72 -9.38
C SER A 4 -7.37 3.29 -10.54
N GLU A 5 -6.50 4.18 -11.01
CA GLU A 5 -5.55 3.85 -12.08
C GLU A 5 -4.49 2.87 -11.61
N ILE A 6 -4.00 3.05 -10.38
CA ILE A 6 -3.02 2.16 -9.78
C ILE A 6 -3.62 0.76 -9.60
N ILE A 7 -4.84 0.68 -9.10
CA ILE A 7 -5.55 -0.59 -8.91
C ILE A 7 -5.66 -1.33 -10.25
N LYS A 8 -6.04 -0.63 -11.31
CA LYS A 8 -6.16 -1.21 -12.64
C LYS A 8 -4.81 -1.68 -13.17
N ASN A 9 -3.78 -0.83 -13.08
CA ASN A 9 -2.45 -1.13 -13.59
C ASN A 9 -1.81 -2.34 -12.90
N LEU A 10 -2.13 -2.54 -11.62
CA LEU A 10 -1.56 -3.61 -10.81
C LEU A 10 -2.42 -4.86 -10.75
N ASP A 11 -3.55 -4.88 -11.44
CA ASP A 11 -4.51 -5.98 -11.34
C ASP A 11 -4.81 -6.29 -9.87
N ALA A 12 -5.03 -5.24 -9.10
CA ALA A 12 -5.05 -5.33 -7.66
C ALA A 12 -6.43 -5.66 -7.09
N LYS A 13 -6.41 -6.43 -5.99
CA LYS A 13 -7.57 -6.69 -5.16
C LYS A 13 -7.62 -5.63 -4.07
N VAL A 14 -8.75 -4.98 -3.90
CA VAL A 14 -8.93 -3.95 -2.87
C VAL A 14 -9.34 -4.59 -1.57
N VAL A 15 -8.57 -4.36 -0.50
CA VAL A 15 -8.95 -4.76 0.86
C VAL A 15 -9.76 -3.64 1.48
N ASN A 16 -9.26 -2.42 1.41
CA ASN A 16 -9.97 -1.23 1.86
C ASN A 16 -9.54 -0.03 1.02
N ALA A 17 -10.49 0.81 0.63
CA ALA A 17 -10.21 2.04 -0.09
C ALA A 17 -11.30 3.07 0.23
N SER A 18 -10.88 4.27 0.64
CA SER A 18 -11.77 5.35 1.04
C SER A 18 -12.31 6.14 -0.15
N ASP A 19 -11.44 6.45 -1.11
CA ASP A 19 -11.76 7.27 -2.27
C ASP A 19 -10.90 6.84 -3.46
N LEU A 20 -11.55 6.26 -4.47
CA LEU A 20 -10.85 5.76 -5.66
C LEU A 20 -10.28 6.87 -6.55
N ASP A 21 -10.75 8.09 -6.39
CA ASP A 21 -10.23 9.25 -7.11
C ASP A 21 -9.10 9.96 -6.37
N LYS A 22 -8.75 9.47 -5.19
CA LYS A 22 -7.70 10.08 -4.39
C LYS A 22 -6.36 10.08 -5.16
N GLU A 23 -5.63 11.17 -5.02
CA GLU A 23 -4.35 11.34 -5.72
C GLU A 23 -3.22 10.67 -4.93
N ILE A 24 -2.46 9.79 -5.60
CA ILE A 24 -1.27 9.16 -5.05
C ILE A 24 -0.06 9.78 -5.71
N VAL A 25 0.88 10.26 -4.90
CA VAL A 25 2.04 11.02 -5.38
C VAL A 25 3.33 10.35 -4.94
N GLY A 26 4.04 9.74 -5.89
CA GLY A 26 5.29 9.05 -5.60
C GLY A 26 5.09 7.73 -4.85
N GLY A 27 6.18 7.18 -4.38
CA GLY A 27 6.12 5.90 -3.68
C GLY A 27 7.43 5.52 -3.03
N TYR A 28 7.37 4.44 -2.27
CA TYR A 28 8.54 3.86 -1.63
C TYR A 28 8.40 2.34 -1.62
N CYS A 29 9.51 1.63 -1.80
CA CYS A 29 9.54 0.17 -1.74
C CYS A 29 10.41 -0.24 -0.56
N GLY A 30 9.89 -1.03 0.35
CA GLY A 30 10.70 -1.54 1.44
C GLY A 30 9.89 -2.28 2.48
N ASP A 31 10.59 -3.16 3.21
CA ASP A 31 10.01 -4.03 4.22
C ASP A 31 10.61 -3.76 5.60
N PHE A 32 11.66 -2.97 5.67
CA PHE A 32 12.29 -2.62 6.95
C PHE A 32 11.58 -1.40 7.51
N LEU A 33 10.68 -1.63 8.46
CA LEU A 33 9.70 -0.63 8.90
C LEU A 33 10.31 0.67 9.41
N SER A 34 11.44 0.62 10.12
CA SER A 34 12.09 1.83 10.62
C SER A 34 12.62 2.73 9.49
N VAL A 35 13.03 2.14 8.37
CA VAL A 35 13.47 2.89 7.19
C VAL A 35 12.27 3.46 6.46
N VAL A 36 11.21 2.67 6.32
CA VAL A 36 9.96 3.13 5.72
C VAL A 36 9.44 4.36 6.45
N MET A 37 9.46 4.34 7.77
CA MET A 37 9.01 5.48 8.59
C MET A 37 9.74 6.78 8.27
N GLY A 38 11.00 6.71 7.91
CA GLY A 38 11.79 7.90 7.60
C GLY A 38 11.75 8.32 6.13
N LYS A 39 11.26 7.47 5.22
CA LYS A 39 11.42 7.69 3.79
C LYS A 39 10.13 7.61 2.97
N ALA A 40 9.09 6.94 3.44
CA ALA A 40 7.86 6.83 2.67
C ALA A 40 7.18 8.19 2.56
N PRO A 41 6.82 8.64 1.33
CA PRO A 41 6.24 9.96 1.16
C PRO A 41 4.77 9.99 1.59
N GLU A 42 4.37 11.11 2.18
CA GLU A 42 2.97 11.39 2.45
C GLU A 42 2.18 11.31 1.14
N ASN A 43 1.00 10.71 1.19
CA ASN A 43 0.13 10.48 0.03
C ASN A 43 0.76 9.59 -1.06
N GLY A 44 1.85 8.91 -0.76
CA GLY A 44 2.51 8.01 -1.70
C GLY A 44 2.01 6.58 -1.64
N GLY A 45 2.50 5.76 -2.55
CA GLY A 45 2.27 4.32 -2.55
C GLY A 45 3.41 3.61 -1.83
N TRP A 46 3.09 2.78 -0.85
CA TRP A 46 4.10 1.98 -0.17
C TRP A 46 4.01 0.53 -0.64
N PHE A 47 5.02 0.09 -1.39
CA PHE A 47 5.14 -1.26 -1.92
C PHE A 47 5.91 -2.12 -0.93
N THR A 48 5.30 -3.21 -0.48
CA THR A 48 5.89 -4.07 0.55
C THR A 48 5.37 -5.50 0.43
N ILE A 49 6.04 -6.45 1.08
CA ILE A 49 5.54 -7.81 1.28
C ILE A 49 5.18 -8.07 2.75
N MET A 50 5.37 -7.09 3.61
CA MET A 50 4.99 -7.20 5.02
C MET A 50 3.47 -7.21 5.13
N ASN A 51 2.94 -8.04 6.03
CA ASN A 51 1.50 -8.27 6.11
C ASN A 51 0.93 -8.31 7.53
N ASN A 52 1.70 -7.90 8.54
CA ASN A 52 1.24 -7.90 9.93
C ASN A 52 0.73 -6.51 10.36
N GLN A 53 0.14 -6.43 11.56
CA GLN A 53 -0.48 -5.20 12.03
C GLN A 53 0.48 -4.01 12.19
N ASN A 54 1.80 -4.26 12.28
CA ASN A 54 2.78 -3.18 12.36
C ASN A 54 2.80 -2.34 11.08
N VAL A 55 2.39 -2.92 9.96
CA VAL A 55 2.23 -2.19 8.69
C VAL A 55 1.22 -1.07 8.85
N ALA A 56 0.11 -1.31 9.55
CA ALA A 56 -0.90 -0.29 9.80
C ALA A 56 -0.34 0.86 10.66
N ALA A 57 0.44 0.54 11.68
CA ALA A 57 1.06 1.55 12.53
C ALA A 57 2.00 2.46 11.73
N VAL A 58 2.86 1.87 10.91
CA VAL A 58 3.79 2.62 10.05
C VAL A 58 3.06 3.46 9.02
N ALA A 59 2.07 2.89 8.35
CA ALA A 59 1.27 3.60 7.35
C ALA A 59 0.53 4.81 7.96
N SER A 60 0.02 4.65 9.17
CA SER A 60 -0.66 5.73 9.88
C SER A 60 0.31 6.87 10.23
N LEU A 61 1.51 6.55 10.69
CA LEU A 61 2.52 7.54 11.06
C LEU A 61 3.11 8.28 9.86
N THR A 62 3.30 7.59 8.75
CA THR A 62 3.88 8.17 7.53
C THR A 62 2.84 8.88 6.66
N GLU A 63 1.56 8.63 6.91
CA GLU A 63 0.46 9.17 6.12
C GLU A 63 0.56 8.79 4.64
N VAL A 64 1.01 7.57 4.34
CA VAL A 64 0.99 7.07 2.96
C VAL A 64 -0.44 7.02 2.44
N GLY A 65 -0.59 7.22 1.15
CA GLY A 65 -1.89 7.21 0.52
C GLY A 65 -2.48 5.82 0.35
N VAL A 66 -1.64 4.83 0.09
CA VAL A 66 -2.07 3.44 -0.10
C VAL A 66 -0.93 2.48 0.25
N ILE A 67 -1.30 1.39 0.92
CA ILE A 67 -0.41 0.25 1.15
C ILE A 67 -0.61 -0.74 0.00
N ILE A 68 0.46 -1.13 -0.67
CA ILE A 68 0.43 -2.05 -1.80
C ILE A 68 1.22 -3.30 -1.41
N ILE A 69 0.51 -4.36 -1.04
CA ILE A 69 1.15 -5.64 -0.71
C ILE A 69 1.37 -6.39 -2.02
N CYS A 70 2.62 -6.76 -2.27
CA CYS A 70 3.06 -7.41 -3.51
C CYS A 70 3.16 -8.93 -3.36
N ASP A 71 3.48 -9.62 -4.47
CA ASP A 71 3.63 -11.09 -4.53
C ASP A 71 2.38 -11.87 -4.15
N GLY A 72 1.21 -11.27 -4.22
CA GLY A 72 -0.02 -11.94 -3.84
C GLY A 72 -0.12 -12.26 -2.35
N VAL A 73 0.73 -11.64 -1.53
CA VAL A 73 0.70 -11.86 -0.07
C VAL A 73 -0.57 -11.26 0.51
N GLU A 74 -1.29 -12.05 1.31
CA GLU A 74 -2.52 -11.59 1.95
C GLU A 74 -2.19 -10.94 3.30
N PRO A 75 -2.91 -9.88 3.69
CA PRO A 75 -2.75 -9.34 5.03
C PRO A 75 -3.20 -10.38 6.06
N ASP A 76 -2.51 -10.45 7.20
CA ASP A 76 -2.99 -11.31 8.25
C ASP A 76 -4.32 -10.76 8.81
N PRO A 77 -5.09 -11.56 9.58
CA PRO A 77 -6.40 -11.12 10.07
C PRO A 77 -6.35 -9.83 10.91
N TYR A 78 -5.26 -9.60 11.61
CA TYR A 78 -5.11 -8.39 12.44
C TYR A 78 -4.88 -7.15 11.59
N LEU A 79 -4.06 -7.26 10.55
CA LEU A 79 -3.84 -6.15 9.61
C LEU A 79 -5.12 -5.85 8.83
N ASP A 80 -5.80 -6.88 8.32
CA ASP A 80 -7.05 -6.72 7.58
C ASP A 80 -8.07 -5.93 8.42
N LYS A 81 -8.28 -6.36 9.67
CA LYS A 81 -9.20 -5.68 10.57
C LYS A 81 -8.74 -4.24 10.85
N LYS A 82 -7.45 -4.04 11.11
CA LYS A 82 -6.92 -2.74 11.49
C LYS A 82 -7.07 -1.69 10.40
N VAL A 83 -6.78 -2.05 9.14
CA VAL A 83 -6.91 -1.09 8.02
C VAL A 83 -8.37 -0.69 7.82
N ARG A 84 -9.31 -1.61 8.03
CA ARG A 84 -10.74 -1.30 7.94
C ARG A 84 -11.20 -0.42 9.09
N ASP A 85 -10.74 -0.71 10.30
CA ASP A 85 -11.14 0.02 11.51
C ASP A 85 -10.67 1.48 11.51
N ILE A 86 -9.45 1.73 11.04
CA ILE A 86 -8.88 3.09 11.08
C ILE A 86 -8.87 3.78 9.72
N GLY A 87 -9.42 3.14 8.69
CA GLY A 87 -9.60 3.77 7.39
C GLY A 87 -8.33 3.93 6.56
N LEU A 88 -7.40 2.97 6.62
CA LEU A 88 -6.22 2.96 5.76
C LEU A 88 -6.55 2.25 4.45
N ASP A 89 -6.02 2.77 3.35
CA ASP A 89 -6.18 2.13 2.05
C ASP A 89 -5.13 1.04 1.87
N LEU A 90 -5.58 -0.15 1.48
CA LEU A 90 -4.72 -1.31 1.26
C LEU A 90 -5.20 -2.10 0.07
N ILE A 91 -4.29 -2.39 -0.86
CA ILE A 91 -4.54 -3.22 -2.03
C ILE A 91 -3.48 -4.32 -2.12
N ILE A 92 -3.82 -5.42 -2.81
CA ILE A 92 -2.93 -6.56 -3.01
C ILE A 92 -2.73 -6.76 -4.49
N THR A 93 -1.47 -6.84 -4.94
CA THR A 93 -1.16 -7.15 -6.33
C THR A 93 -0.47 -8.51 -6.43
N PRO A 94 -0.74 -9.29 -7.50
CA PRO A 94 -0.04 -10.55 -7.71
C PRO A 94 1.42 -10.36 -8.13
N TYR A 95 1.80 -9.15 -8.56
CA TYR A 95 3.14 -8.89 -9.08
C TYR A 95 4.17 -8.75 -7.98
N PRO A 96 5.42 -9.24 -8.20
CA PRO A 96 6.55 -8.95 -7.32
C PRO A 96 6.80 -7.44 -7.26
N VAL A 97 7.50 -6.99 -6.22
CA VAL A 97 7.70 -5.55 -5.96
C VAL A 97 8.25 -4.81 -7.19
N PHE A 98 9.30 -5.34 -7.82
CA PHE A 98 9.92 -4.67 -8.97
C PHE A 98 8.93 -4.48 -10.11
N GLU A 99 8.21 -5.55 -10.48
CA GLU A 99 7.21 -5.46 -11.54
C GLU A 99 6.05 -4.55 -11.15
N ALA A 100 5.62 -4.62 -9.90
CA ALA A 100 4.52 -3.79 -9.40
C ALA A 100 4.87 -2.30 -9.54
N VAL A 101 6.07 -1.91 -9.16
CA VAL A 101 6.51 -0.52 -9.29
C VAL A 101 6.51 -0.08 -10.75
N LYS A 102 7.08 -0.91 -11.62
CA LYS A 102 7.14 -0.61 -13.07
C LYS A 102 5.75 -0.47 -13.68
N LYS A 103 4.81 -1.34 -13.29
CA LYS A 103 3.47 -1.36 -13.85
C LYS A 103 2.56 -0.30 -13.24
N SER A 104 2.86 0.19 -12.05
CA SER A 104 1.99 1.12 -11.33
C SER A 104 1.79 2.45 -12.04
N GLY A 105 2.81 2.92 -12.71
CA GLY A 105 2.81 4.24 -13.33
C GLY A 105 3.31 5.37 -12.42
N LEU A 106 3.63 5.02 -11.19
CA LEU A 106 4.14 6.00 -10.21
C LEU A 106 5.58 6.44 -10.44
#